data_a805a074b3f4e1309e07e52c4d3ab841
#
_entry.id   a805a074b3f4e1309e07e52c4d3ab841
#
_cell.length_a   1.000
_cell.length_b   1.000
_cell.length_c   1.000
_cell.angle_alpha   90.00
_cell.angle_beta   90.00
_cell.angle_gamma   90.00
#
_symmetry.space_group_name_H-M   'P 1'
#
loop_
_entity.id
_entity.type
_entity.pdbx_description
1 polymer ?
#
loop_
_entity_poly.entity_id
_entity_poly.type
_entity_poly.pdbx_seq_one_letter_code
_entity_poly.pdbx_strand_id
1 'polypeptide(L)'
;MLDDTPRIAVLGAMASELAALRKALTDAAEHTVAGGAFTTGMLAGKAVVLVRCGVSMVNAAMAAQWTLDLFDISHVVVSGCAGGVDPELKVGDVFVAGQWGQYLDVVMGREGPSGFEPASGIPSGYGNFGMIFPKPVMVTGPDGETERRFWFPVAPAMLTAARKLAVTVVLSKGSGAAQLDKTPKVTVGGNAVSGAAFVNNTELRDYVFETFQAGVLDCESAAVAHVAWCNGKPFVAVRGLSSLAGAGDGDKLYAAFNQLASDNAALVTMGILRAL
;
A
#
# COMPACT_ATOMS: atom_id res chain seq x y z
N MET A 1 -14.45 -19.99 -9.53
CA MET A 1 -13.95 -18.83 -10.31
C MET A 1 -15.08 -18.21 -11.07
N LEU A 2 -15.10 -16.89 -11.25
CA LEU A 2 -16.11 -16.16 -12.04
C LEU A 2 -15.78 -16.15 -13.54
N ASP A 3 -14.50 -16.11 -13.89
CA ASP A 3 -14.01 -16.37 -15.24
C ASP A 3 -12.60 -17.00 -15.20
N ASP A 4 -12.15 -17.58 -16.31
CA ASP A 4 -10.86 -18.27 -16.44
C ASP A 4 -9.80 -17.38 -17.14
N THR A 5 -10.07 -16.10 -17.34
CA THR A 5 -9.14 -15.18 -17.94
C THR A 5 -8.07 -14.80 -16.93
N PRO A 6 -6.77 -15.03 -17.21
CA PRO A 6 -5.71 -14.56 -16.34
C PRO A 6 -5.74 -13.03 -16.22
N ARG A 7 -5.89 -12.51 -15.00
CA ARG A 7 -6.04 -11.08 -14.72
C ARG A 7 -5.00 -10.56 -13.73
N ILE A 8 -4.77 -9.27 -13.78
CA ILE A 8 -4.04 -8.55 -12.73
C ILE A 8 -5.09 -7.94 -11.79
N ALA A 9 -5.01 -8.26 -10.50
CA ALA A 9 -5.83 -7.62 -9.49
C ALA A 9 -5.27 -6.21 -9.19
N VAL A 10 -6.13 -5.19 -9.24
CA VAL A 10 -5.78 -3.82 -8.86
C VAL A 10 -6.73 -3.35 -7.76
N LEU A 11 -6.21 -3.22 -6.54
CA LEU A 11 -6.98 -2.86 -5.37
C LEU A 11 -6.75 -1.40 -4.99
N GLY A 12 -7.82 -0.73 -4.57
CA GLY A 12 -7.77 0.59 -3.95
C GLY A 12 -8.78 0.64 -2.80
N ALA A 13 -8.48 1.36 -1.73
CA ALA A 13 -9.34 1.42 -0.56
C ALA A 13 -10.61 2.23 -0.82
N MET A 14 -10.49 3.32 -1.57
CA MET A 14 -11.56 4.28 -1.80
C MET A 14 -11.91 4.42 -3.28
N ALA A 15 -13.13 4.93 -3.55
CA ALA A 15 -13.57 5.21 -4.91
C ALA A 15 -12.68 6.26 -5.61
N SER A 16 -12.19 7.25 -4.88
CA SER A 16 -11.26 8.28 -5.37
C SER A 16 -9.95 7.69 -5.90
N GLU A 17 -9.41 6.68 -5.23
CA GLU A 17 -8.16 6.00 -5.62
C GLU A 17 -8.30 5.20 -6.92
N LEU A 18 -9.49 4.70 -7.19
CA LEU A 18 -9.79 3.94 -8.40
C LEU A 18 -10.37 4.79 -9.54
N ALA A 19 -10.71 6.05 -9.30
CA ALA A 19 -11.44 6.90 -10.25
C ALA A 19 -10.71 7.03 -11.60
N ALA A 20 -9.41 7.36 -11.59
CA ALA A 20 -8.61 7.47 -12.80
C ALA A 20 -8.43 6.13 -13.53
N LEU A 21 -8.26 5.04 -12.79
CA LEU A 21 -8.16 3.68 -13.34
C LEU A 21 -9.48 3.24 -13.98
N ARG A 22 -10.62 3.48 -13.31
CA ARG A 22 -11.95 3.18 -13.87
C ARG A 22 -12.24 3.98 -15.13
N LYS A 23 -11.84 5.26 -15.16
CA LYS A 23 -11.98 6.11 -16.34
C LYS A 23 -11.20 5.60 -17.55
N ALA A 24 -10.04 4.98 -17.30
CA ALA A 24 -9.16 4.43 -18.34
C ALA A 24 -9.51 2.96 -18.71
N LEU A 25 -10.42 2.32 -17.96
CA LEU A 25 -10.81 0.94 -18.18
C LEU A 25 -11.71 0.84 -19.41
N THR A 26 -11.43 -0.14 -20.27
CA THR A 26 -12.31 -0.52 -21.40
C THR A 26 -12.89 -1.92 -21.18
N ASP A 27 -13.93 -2.27 -21.92
CA ASP A 27 -14.61 -3.58 -21.86
C ASP A 27 -15.01 -3.96 -20.41
N ALA A 28 -15.52 -2.98 -19.68
CA ALA A 28 -15.84 -3.10 -18.26
C ALA A 28 -17.08 -4.00 -18.03
N ALA A 29 -16.95 -4.94 -17.10
CA ALA A 29 -18.05 -5.75 -16.60
C ALA A 29 -18.05 -5.77 -15.06
N GLU A 30 -19.23 -5.51 -14.46
CA GLU A 30 -19.39 -5.45 -13.02
C GLU A 30 -19.83 -6.81 -12.47
N HIS A 31 -19.23 -7.21 -11.35
CA HIS A 31 -19.56 -8.41 -10.61
C HIS A 31 -19.79 -8.07 -9.14
N THR A 32 -20.82 -8.64 -8.53
CA THR A 32 -21.09 -8.50 -7.10
C THR A 32 -21.19 -9.89 -6.47
N VAL A 33 -20.33 -10.16 -5.50
CA VAL A 33 -20.30 -11.44 -4.79
C VAL A 33 -20.15 -11.16 -3.30
N ALA A 34 -21.04 -11.69 -2.48
CA ALA A 34 -21.02 -11.56 -1.02
C ALA A 34 -20.81 -10.12 -0.50
N GLY A 35 -21.36 -9.12 -1.23
CA GLY A 35 -21.21 -7.69 -0.91
C GLY A 35 -19.92 -7.05 -1.44
N GLY A 36 -18.99 -7.82 -1.99
CA GLY A 36 -17.81 -7.30 -2.71
C GLY A 36 -18.17 -6.87 -4.13
N ALA A 37 -17.64 -5.72 -4.56
CA ALA A 37 -17.81 -5.20 -5.93
C ALA A 37 -16.49 -5.31 -6.70
N PHE A 38 -16.53 -6.01 -7.83
CA PHE A 38 -15.40 -6.28 -8.71
C PHE A 38 -15.73 -5.77 -10.11
N THR A 39 -14.79 -5.08 -10.74
CA THR A 39 -14.95 -4.62 -12.13
C THR A 39 -13.86 -5.22 -12.98
N THR A 40 -14.19 -6.16 -13.84
CA THR A 40 -13.25 -6.69 -14.84
C THR A 40 -13.20 -5.79 -16.06
N GLY A 41 -12.09 -5.83 -16.81
CA GLY A 41 -11.92 -5.05 -18.05
C GLY A 41 -10.48 -5.08 -18.55
N MET A 42 -10.20 -4.20 -19.51
CA MET A 42 -8.85 -3.98 -20.04
C MET A 42 -8.32 -2.64 -19.55
N LEU A 43 -7.12 -2.63 -18.96
CA LEU A 43 -6.44 -1.44 -18.49
C LEU A 43 -4.98 -1.47 -18.93
N ALA A 44 -4.53 -0.41 -19.61
CA ALA A 44 -3.16 -0.32 -20.12
C ALA A 44 -2.72 -1.53 -20.99
N GLY A 45 -3.66 -2.17 -21.69
CA GLY A 45 -3.45 -3.34 -22.55
C GLY A 45 -3.40 -4.68 -21.81
N LYS A 46 -3.77 -4.71 -20.52
CA LYS A 46 -3.83 -5.93 -19.70
C LYS A 46 -5.25 -6.21 -19.23
N ALA A 47 -5.60 -7.49 -19.14
CA ALA A 47 -6.83 -7.91 -18.49
C ALA A 47 -6.69 -7.70 -16.97
N VAL A 48 -7.59 -6.95 -16.37
CA VAL A 48 -7.54 -6.61 -14.94
C VAL A 48 -8.86 -6.91 -14.25
N VAL A 49 -8.81 -6.97 -12.93
CA VAL A 49 -9.97 -6.78 -12.06
C VAL A 49 -9.68 -5.62 -11.10
N LEU A 50 -10.49 -4.57 -11.15
CA LEU A 50 -10.45 -3.46 -10.20
C LEU A 50 -11.32 -3.80 -9.00
N VAL A 51 -10.77 -3.60 -7.80
CA VAL A 51 -11.42 -3.97 -6.54
C VAL A 51 -11.38 -2.80 -5.58
N ARG A 52 -12.54 -2.33 -5.13
CA ARG A 52 -12.62 -1.41 -4.00
C ARG A 52 -12.62 -2.21 -2.70
N CYS A 53 -11.46 -2.29 -2.06
CA CYS A 53 -11.31 -3.12 -0.86
C CYS A 53 -11.86 -2.49 0.42
N GLY A 54 -12.10 -1.18 0.46
CA GLY A 54 -12.41 -0.45 1.70
C GLY A 54 -11.16 -0.12 2.51
N VAL A 55 -11.29 0.84 3.40
CA VAL A 55 -10.21 1.27 4.30
C VAL A 55 -10.06 0.23 5.42
N SER A 56 -8.89 -0.15 5.75
CA SER A 56 -8.34 -0.93 6.87
C SER A 56 -7.67 -2.24 6.44
N MET A 57 -6.77 -2.72 7.29
CA MET A 57 -6.03 -3.97 7.10
C MET A 57 -6.97 -5.18 6.89
N VAL A 58 -8.05 -5.25 7.67
CA VAL A 58 -9.02 -6.37 7.60
C VAL A 58 -9.79 -6.35 6.28
N ASN A 59 -10.31 -5.19 5.88
CA ASN A 59 -11.02 -5.04 4.61
C ASN A 59 -10.11 -5.37 3.42
N ALA A 60 -8.88 -4.87 3.46
CA ALA A 60 -7.89 -5.10 2.41
C ALA A 60 -7.50 -6.58 2.28
N ALA A 61 -7.24 -7.27 3.40
CA ALA A 61 -6.93 -8.70 3.42
C ALA A 61 -8.10 -9.54 2.89
N MET A 62 -9.32 -9.27 3.37
CA MET A 62 -10.54 -9.96 2.94
C MET A 62 -10.77 -9.79 1.43
N ALA A 63 -10.71 -8.55 0.93
CA ALA A 63 -10.92 -8.27 -0.48
C ALA A 63 -9.83 -8.88 -1.37
N ALA A 64 -8.58 -8.87 -0.93
CA ALA A 64 -7.48 -9.51 -1.64
C ALA A 64 -7.70 -11.03 -1.76
N GLN A 65 -8.04 -11.71 -0.65
CA GLN A 65 -8.30 -13.14 -0.69
C GLN A 65 -9.53 -13.49 -1.54
N TRP A 66 -10.64 -12.76 -1.43
CA TRP A 66 -11.80 -12.95 -2.30
C TRP A 66 -11.44 -12.81 -3.78
N THR A 67 -10.60 -11.84 -4.11
CA THR A 67 -10.18 -11.65 -5.49
C THR A 67 -9.39 -12.86 -6.00
N LEU A 68 -8.50 -13.40 -5.19
CA LEU A 68 -7.72 -14.61 -5.52
C LEU A 68 -8.58 -15.87 -5.64
N ASP A 69 -9.64 -15.97 -4.84
CA ASP A 69 -10.56 -17.13 -4.86
C ASP A 69 -11.54 -17.07 -6.04
N LEU A 70 -11.91 -15.86 -6.48
CA LEU A 70 -12.95 -15.65 -7.49
C LEU A 70 -12.43 -15.54 -8.91
N PHE A 71 -11.15 -15.15 -9.11
CA PHE A 71 -10.55 -14.92 -10.43
C PHE A 71 -9.20 -15.62 -10.55
N ASP A 72 -8.78 -15.95 -11.77
CA ASP A 72 -7.40 -16.38 -12.05
C ASP A 72 -6.47 -15.16 -12.00
N ILE A 73 -5.81 -14.94 -10.86
CA ILE A 73 -4.95 -13.78 -10.63
C ILE A 73 -3.49 -14.13 -10.85
N SER A 74 -2.86 -13.41 -11.77
CA SER A 74 -1.42 -13.51 -12.06
C SER A 74 -0.55 -12.60 -11.18
N HIS A 75 -1.02 -11.37 -10.89
CA HIS A 75 -0.31 -10.35 -10.11
C HIS A 75 -1.29 -9.55 -9.26
N VAL A 76 -0.81 -9.03 -8.14
CA VAL A 76 -1.59 -8.18 -7.23
C VAL A 76 -0.95 -6.79 -7.15
N VAL A 77 -1.74 -5.77 -7.42
CA VAL A 77 -1.33 -4.35 -7.38
C VAL A 77 -2.22 -3.59 -6.42
N VAL A 78 -1.64 -2.79 -5.56
CA VAL A 78 -2.38 -1.79 -4.76
C VAL A 78 -2.08 -0.41 -5.34
N SER A 79 -3.11 0.39 -5.57
CA SER A 79 -3.00 1.76 -6.06
C SER A 79 -3.82 2.69 -5.18
N GLY A 80 -3.20 3.73 -4.64
CA GLY A 80 -3.90 4.65 -3.75
C GLY A 80 -2.99 5.68 -3.11
N CYS A 81 -3.45 6.27 -2.01
CA CYS A 81 -2.71 7.29 -1.29
C CYS A 81 -2.12 6.78 0.05
N ALA A 82 -1.13 7.51 0.56
CA ALA A 82 -0.45 7.24 1.82
C ALA A 82 0.01 8.54 2.49
N GLY A 83 0.39 8.45 3.76
CA GLY A 83 1.13 9.49 4.49
C GLY A 83 2.64 9.30 4.33
N GLY A 84 3.36 10.37 3.96
CA GLY A 84 4.81 10.38 3.91
C GLY A 84 5.42 10.47 5.30
N VAL A 85 6.42 9.62 5.60
CA VAL A 85 7.16 9.66 6.87
C VAL A 85 8.63 10.03 6.68
N ASP A 86 9.23 9.70 5.54
CA ASP A 86 10.57 10.17 5.17
C ASP A 86 10.53 11.71 4.96
N PRO A 87 11.39 12.48 5.64
CA PRO A 87 11.43 13.94 5.53
C PRO A 87 11.79 14.46 4.13
N GLU A 88 12.42 13.64 3.29
CA GLU A 88 12.77 14.01 1.91
C GLU A 88 11.59 13.96 0.94
N LEU A 89 10.50 13.26 1.31
CA LEU A 89 9.31 13.12 0.50
C LEU A 89 8.38 14.33 0.68
N LYS A 90 7.60 14.61 -0.36
CA LYS A 90 6.66 15.75 -0.40
C LYS A 90 5.27 15.27 -0.84
N VAL A 91 4.25 16.02 -0.45
CA VAL A 91 2.88 15.82 -0.95
C VAL A 91 2.88 15.82 -2.48
N GLY A 92 2.16 14.87 -3.07
CA GLY A 92 2.08 14.65 -4.52
C GLY A 92 3.12 13.66 -5.06
N ASP A 93 4.23 13.41 -4.34
CA ASP A 93 5.20 12.36 -4.72
C ASP A 93 4.52 10.98 -4.75
N VAL A 94 5.08 10.07 -5.52
CA VAL A 94 4.66 8.66 -5.54
C VAL A 94 5.78 7.78 -5.00
N PHE A 95 5.43 6.88 -4.11
CA PHE A 95 6.36 5.92 -3.51
C PHE A 95 6.00 4.49 -3.91
N VAL A 96 6.98 3.73 -4.38
CA VAL A 96 6.88 2.31 -4.69
C VAL A 96 7.92 1.58 -3.83
N ALA A 97 7.50 1.07 -2.69
CA ALA A 97 8.37 0.40 -1.74
C ALA A 97 8.97 -0.89 -2.29
N GLY A 98 10.12 -1.30 -1.76
CA GLY A 98 10.72 -2.62 -2.00
C GLY A 98 10.11 -3.73 -1.14
N GLN A 99 9.53 -3.36 0.00
CA GLN A 99 8.84 -4.28 0.92
C GLN A 99 7.89 -3.53 1.85
N TRP A 100 6.91 -4.28 2.39
CA TRP A 100 5.87 -3.76 3.29
C TRP A 100 5.85 -4.53 4.60
N GLY A 101 5.71 -3.82 5.74
CA GLY A 101 5.61 -4.40 7.08
C GLY A 101 4.37 -3.92 7.83
N GLN A 102 3.89 -4.72 8.79
CA GLN A 102 2.75 -4.39 9.66
C GLN A 102 3.28 -3.81 10.98
N TYR A 103 3.44 -2.49 11.07
CA TYR A 103 4.10 -1.87 12.23
C TYR A 103 3.25 -1.84 13.50
N LEU A 104 1.94 -2.04 13.41
CA LEU A 104 1.02 -2.17 14.54
C LEU A 104 0.65 -3.62 14.87
N ASP A 105 1.36 -4.60 14.33
CA ASP A 105 1.35 -5.96 14.87
C ASP A 105 2.32 -6.00 16.06
N VAL A 106 1.81 -5.90 17.27
CA VAL A 106 2.61 -5.49 18.42
C VAL A 106 2.40 -6.37 19.65
N VAL A 107 3.31 -6.22 20.60
CA VAL A 107 3.10 -6.57 22.01
C VAL A 107 2.97 -5.29 22.79
N MET A 108 1.96 -5.18 23.63
CA MET A 108 1.88 -4.09 24.60
C MET A 108 2.77 -4.43 25.80
N GLY A 109 3.79 -3.60 26.03
CA GLY A 109 4.68 -3.71 27.19
C GLY A 109 4.04 -3.17 28.46
N ARG A 110 4.53 -3.64 29.58
CA ARG A 110 4.21 -3.09 30.90
C ARG A 110 5.26 -2.08 31.33
N GLU A 111 4.90 -1.18 32.22
CA GLU A 111 5.83 -0.29 32.86
C GLU A 111 6.78 -1.07 33.80
N GLY A 112 8.07 -0.83 33.67
CA GLY A 112 9.14 -1.42 34.49
C GLY A 112 10.05 -0.35 35.04
N PRO A 113 11.08 -0.71 35.84
CA PRO A 113 11.97 0.25 36.50
C PRO A 113 12.75 1.16 35.52
N SER A 114 13.00 0.70 34.31
CA SER A 114 13.78 1.40 33.28
C SER A 114 12.95 1.87 32.08
N GLY A 115 11.64 1.91 32.21
CA GLY A 115 10.70 2.22 31.14
C GLY A 115 9.82 1.03 30.78
N PHE A 116 9.22 1.05 29.58
CA PHE A 116 8.36 -0.06 29.15
C PHE A 116 9.17 -1.31 28.78
N GLU A 117 8.68 -2.45 29.19
CA GLU A 117 9.26 -3.78 28.95
C GLU A 117 8.24 -4.69 28.24
N PRO A 118 8.60 -5.40 27.15
CA PRO A 118 7.72 -6.35 26.51
C PRO A 118 7.53 -7.60 27.37
N ALA A 119 6.50 -8.40 27.11
CA ALA A 119 6.36 -9.70 27.72
C ALA A 119 7.54 -10.60 27.35
N SER A 120 8.08 -11.33 28.35
CA SER A 120 9.23 -12.21 28.15
C SER A 120 8.92 -13.31 27.09
N GLY A 121 9.92 -13.64 26.28
CA GLY A 121 9.82 -14.68 25.25
C GLY A 121 9.15 -14.26 23.93
N ILE A 122 8.71 -13.01 23.81
CA ILE A 122 8.20 -12.47 22.55
C ILE A 122 9.30 -11.59 21.94
N PRO A 123 9.92 -12.01 20.81
CA PRO A 123 10.95 -11.21 20.20
C PRO A 123 10.34 -9.94 19.59
N SER A 124 10.86 -8.79 20.01
CA SER A 124 10.70 -7.54 19.29
C SER A 124 12.04 -7.27 18.61
N GLY A 125 12.07 -7.21 17.29
CA GLY A 125 13.29 -6.89 16.54
C GLY A 125 13.49 -5.38 16.32
N TYR A 126 12.59 -4.55 16.89
CA TYR A 126 12.51 -3.11 16.65
C TYR A 126 12.42 -2.34 17.96
N GLY A 127 12.85 -1.05 17.92
CA GLY A 127 12.60 -0.13 19.01
C GLY A 127 11.11 0.05 19.30
N ASN A 128 10.77 0.37 20.54
CA ASN A 128 9.39 0.57 20.96
C ASN A 128 8.95 2.05 20.87
N PHE A 129 7.65 2.26 20.74
CA PHE A 129 7.01 3.56 20.92
C PHE A 129 6.16 3.52 22.21
N GLY A 130 6.69 4.07 23.29
CA GLY A 130 6.05 3.90 24.59
C GLY A 130 5.86 2.41 24.93
N MET A 131 4.62 2.00 25.20
CA MET A 131 4.30 0.59 25.50
C MET A 131 4.20 -0.31 24.26
N ILE A 132 4.31 0.22 23.04
CA ILE A 132 4.09 -0.49 21.79
C ILE A 132 5.41 -1.10 21.29
N PHE A 133 5.47 -2.44 21.19
CA PHE A 133 6.64 -3.20 20.72
C PHE A 133 6.27 -3.97 19.45
N PRO A 134 6.67 -3.48 18.25
CA PRO A 134 6.43 -4.17 17.00
C PRO A 134 7.08 -5.55 16.95
N LYS A 135 6.38 -6.52 16.38
CA LYS A 135 6.88 -7.90 16.28
C LYS A 135 6.57 -8.53 14.93
N PRO A 136 7.37 -9.50 14.48
CA PRO A 136 7.01 -10.33 13.36
C PRO A 136 5.81 -11.25 13.71
N VAL A 137 5.05 -11.63 12.69
CA VAL A 137 3.95 -12.58 12.79
C VAL A 137 4.34 -13.94 12.24
N MET A 138 3.67 -14.98 12.73
CA MET A 138 3.75 -16.32 12.13
C MET A 138 2.86 -16.33 10.89
N VAL A 139 3.41 -16.71 9.76
CA VAL A 139 2.71 -16.81 8.49
C VAL A 139 2.95 -18.18 7.86
N THR A 140 1.98 -18.67 7.12
CA THR A 140 2.12 -19.90 6.33
C THR A 140 2.30 -19.55 4.87
N GLY A 141 3.41 -20.00 4.28
CA GLY A 141 3.74 -19.78 2.89
C GLY A 141 2.93 -20.66 1.93
N PRO A 142 3.07 -20.43 0.62
CA PRO A 142 2.36 -21.20 -0.41
C PRO A 142 2.79 -22.67 -0.47
N ASP A 143 3.93 -23.00 0.10
CA ASP A 143 4.47 -24.36 0.27
C ASP A 143 3.94 -25.08 1.53
N GLY A 144 3.14 -24.38 2.35
CA GLY A 144 2.62 -24.88 3.62
C GLY A 144 3.58 -24.71 4.80
N GLU A 145 4.80 -24.23 4.57
CA GLU A 145 5.77 -23.96 5.63
C GLU A 145 5.42 -22.70 6.42
N THR A 146 5.70 -22.73 7.72
CA THR A 146 5.38 -21.64 8.63
C THR A 146 6.65 -20.92 9.09
N GLU A 147 6.70 -19.62 8.93
CA GLU A 147 7.82 -18.80 9.37
C GLU A 147 7.40 -17.52 10.08
N ARG A 148 8.33 -16.89 10.81
CA ARG A 148 8.15 -15.56 11.37
C ARG A 148 8.57 -14.52 10.34
N ARG A 149 7.64 -13.61 10.01
CA ARG A 149 7.88 -12.58 8.99
C ARG A 149 7.36 -11.21 9.44
N PHE A 150 8.16 -10.20 9.20
CA PHE A 150 7.75 -8.79 9.36
C PHE A 150 7.59 -8.13 7.99
N TRP A 151 8.52 -8.38 7.07
CA TRP A 151 8.56 -7.76 5.75
C TRP A 151 8.04 -8.69 4.66
N PHE A 152 7.14 -8.19 3.85
CA PHE A 152 6.60 -8.85 2.64
C PHE A 152 7.21 -8.16 1.41
N PRO A 153 8.06 -8.84 0.63
CA PRO A 153 8.79 -8.24 -0.47
C PRO A 153 7.87 -7.96 -1.67
N VAL A 154 8.18 -6.88 -2.38
CA VAL A 154 7.61 -6.56 -3.68
C VAL A 154 8.32 -7.36 -4.77
N ALA A 155 7.59 -7.80 -5.79
CA ALA A 155 8.14 -8.60 -6.87
C ALA A 155 9.24 -7.85 -7.64
N PRO A 156 10.44 -8.44 -7.83
CA PRO A 156 11.58 -7.75 -8.46
C PRO A 156 11.30 -7.23 -9.87
N ALA A 157 10.51 -7.96 -10.67
CA ALA A 157 10.12 -7.52 -12.01
C ALA A 157 9.28 -6.24 -11.98
N MET A 158 8.34 -6.15 -11.02
CA MET A 158 7.48 -4.97 -10.84
C MET A 158 8.28 -3.76 -10.33
N LEU A 159 9.26 -3.97 -9.44
CA LEU A 159 10.19 -2.91 -9.01
C LEU A 159 11.06 -2.42 -10.18
N THR A 160 11.50 -3.32 -11.03
CA THR A 160 12.29 -2.95 -12.22
C THR A 160 11.45 -2.11 -13.19
N ALA A 161 10.18 -2.46 -13.40
CA ALA A 161 9.24 -1.67 -14.19
C ALA A 161 9.03 -0.27 -13.57
N ALA A 162 8.83 -0.20 -12.25
CA ALA A 162 8.68 1.06 -11.54
C ALA A 162 9.92 1.96 -11.65
N ARG A 163 11.15 1.41 -11.53
CA ARG A 163 12.40 2.17 -11.69
C ARG A 163 12.56 2.75 -13.09
N LYS A 164 12.25 1.98 -14.14
CA LYS A 164 12.28 2.48 -15.52
C LYS A 164 11.28 3.61 -15.73
N LEU A 165 10.09 3.47 -15.15
CA LEU A 165 9.04 4.48 -15.26
C LEU A 165 9.41 5.76 -14.49
N ALA A 166 10.03 5.66 -13.33
CA ALA A 166 10.38 6.79 -12.48
C ALA A 166 11.25 7.86 -13.15
N VAL A 167 12.04 7.47 -14.15
CA VAL A 167 12.90 8.40 -14.90
C VAL A 167 12.21 9.06 -16.12
N THR A 168 11.01 8.60 -16.48
CA THR A 168 10.31 9.06 -17.70
C THR A 168 8.93 9.64 -17.41
N VAL A 169 8.29 9.24 -16.33
CA VAL A 169 6.94 9.70 -15.99
C VAL A 169 6.97 11.15 -15.49
N VAL A 170 6.01 11.92 -15.95
CA VAL A 170 5.77 13.29 -15.44
C VAL A 170 4.47 13.26 -14.65
N LEU A 171 4.59 13.43 -13.33
CA LEU A 171 3.45 13.48 -12.42
C LEU A 171 2.74 14.83 -12.51
N SER A 172 1.43 14.83 -12.22
CA SER A 172 0.65 16.07 -12.16
C SER A 172 1.05 16.91 -10.94
N LYS A 173 1.08 18.22 -11.11
CA LYS A 173 1.25 19.22 -10.04
C LYS A 173 -0.08 19.64 -9.41
N GLY A 174 -1.20 19.30 -10.00
CA GLY A 174 -2.49 19.79 -9.55
C GLY A 174 -3.66 18.90 -9.92
N SER A 175 -4.71 18.98 -9.10
CA SER A 175 -6.01 18.37 -9.32
C SER A 175 -7.08 19.33 -8.77
N GLY A 176 -8.01 19.76 -9.64
CA GLY A 176 -8.99 20.78 -9.29
C GLY A 176 -8.32 22.11 -8.86
N ALA A 177 -8.66 22.58 -7.65
CA ALA A 177 -8.07 23.78 -7.06
C ALA A 177 -6.72 23.54 -6.36
N ALA A 178 -6.35 22.29 -6.11
CA ALA A 178 -5.10 21.93 -5.44
C ALA A 178 -3.92 22.04 -6.42
N GLN A 179 -2.91 22.84 -6.08
CA GLN A 179 -1.70 23.05 -6.87
C GLN A 179 -0.47 22.94 -5.98
N LEU A 180 0.55 22.24 -6.46
CA LEU A 180 1.87 22.14 -5.84
C LEU A 180 2.86 23.11 -6.47
N ASP A 181 3.75 23.66 -5.67
CA ASP A 181 4.80 24.57 -6.16
C ASP A 181 5.84 23.82 -7.02
N LYS A 182 6.14 22.58 -6.63
CA LYS A 182 7.15 21.74 -7.30
C LYS A 182 6.50 20.54 -8.00
N THR A 183 7.14 20.08 -9.06
CA THR A 183 6.74 18.83 -9.74
C THR A 183 7.05 17.65 -8.83
N PRO A 184 6.06 16.79 -8.56
CA PRO A 184 6.27 15.58 -7.77
C PRO A 184 7.20 14.59 -8.47
N LYS A 185 7.82 13.71 -7.70
CA LYS A 185 8.73 12.67 -8.20
C LYS A 185 8.21 11.26 -7.83
N VAL A 186 8.73 10.25 -8.54
CA VAL A 186 8.55 8.84 -8.17
C VAL A 186 9.80 8.35 -7.46
N THR A 187 9.64 7.81 -6.26
CA THR A 187 10.72 7.15 -5.50
C THR A 187 10.43 5.64 -5.46
N VAL A 188 11.47 4.83 -5.76
CA VAL A 188 11.33 3.36 -5.86
C VAL A 188 12.37 2.66 -5.02
N GLY A 189 11.93 1.78 -4.15
CA GLY A 189 12.75 1.02 -3.20
C GLY A 189 12.49 1.43 -1.75
N GLY A 190 13.35 0.99 -0.84
CA GLY A 190 13.16 1.23 0.58
C GLY A 190 11.99 0.45 1.19
N ASN A 191 11.61 0.83 2.39
CA ASN A 191 10.58 0.18 3.18
C ASN A 191 9.31 1.02 3.22
N ALA A 192 8.17 0.37 3.45
CA ALA A 192 6.93 1.03 3.81
C ALA A 192 6.17 0.18 4.82
N VAL A 193 5.28 0.79 5.58
CA VAL A 193 4.54 0.09 6.62
C VAL A 193 3.05 0.39 6.55
N SER A 194 2.24 -0.56 7.02
CA SER A 194 0.80 -0.39 7.21
C SER A 194 0.39 -0.69 8.64
N GLY A 195 -0.67 -0.05 9.09
CA GLY A 195 -1.27 -0.32 10.40
C GLY A 195 -2.72 0.14 10.47
N ALA A 196 -3.47 -0.37 11.44
CA ALA A 196 -4.87 -0.02 11.66
C ALA A 196 -5.01 1.35 12.34
N ALA A 197 -4.37 2.38 11.78
CA ALA A 197 -4.41 3.74 12.30
C ALA A 197 -4.24 4.77 11.18
N PHE A 198 -5.08 5.80 11.19
CA PHE A 198 -4.81 7.04 10.45
C PHE A 198 -3.87 7.90 11.30
N VAL A 199 -2.66 8.15 10.79
CA VAL A 199 -1.61 8.83 11.54
C VAL A 199 -1.61 10.33 11.22
N ASN A 200 -1.87 11.15 12.24
CA ASN A 200 -1.72 12.60 12.25
C ASN A 200 -0.94 12.99 13.52
N ASN A 201 0.27 12.44 13.67
CA ASN A 201 1.10 12.62 14.86
C ASN A 201 2.58 12.62 14.48
N THR A 202 3.27 13.73 14.76
CA THR A 202 4.68 13.93 14.38
C THR A 202 5.61 12.95 15.09
N GLU A 203 5.42 12.69 16.38
CA GLU A 203 6.28 11.79 17.15
C GLU A 203 6.19 10.35 16.63
N LEU A 204 4.98 9.88 16.33
CA LEU A 204 4.79 8.55 15.76
C LEU A 204 5.35 8.47 14.32
N ARG A 205 5.19 9.52 13.52
CA ARG A 205 5.81 9.63 12.19
C ARG A 205 7.32 9.48 12.26
N ASP A 206 7.97 10.25 13.14
CA ASP A 206 9.43 10.25 13.29
C ASP A 206 9.90 8.88 13.81
N TYR A 207 9.20 8.30 14.80
CA TYR A 207 9.45 6.94 15.25
C TYR A 207 9.36 5.91 14.11
N VAL A 208 8.34 5.99 13.26
CA VAL A 208 8.16 5.06 12.12
C VAL A 208 9.31 5.19 11.12
N PHE A 209 9.73 6.42 10.83
CA PHE A 209 10.89 6.65 9.96
C PHE A 209 12.18 6.11 10.56
N GLU A 210 12.49 6.45 11.80
CA GLU A 210 13.73 6.06 12.48
C GLU A 210 13.82 4.54 12.70
N THR A 211 12.70 3.92 13.12
CA THR A 211 12.67 2.50 13.49
C THR A 211 12.63 1.57 12.29
N PHE A 212 11.83 1.88 11.27
CA PHE A 212 11.61 0.99 10.13
C PHE A 212 12.30 1.48 8.85
N GLN A 213 12.90 2.67 8.86
CA GLN A 213 13.41 3.34 7.66
C GLN A 213 12.35 3.36 6.56
N ALA A 214 11.11 3.59 6.95
CA ALA A 214 9.97 3.59 6.06
C ALA A 214 9.84 4.94 5.35
N GLY A 215 9.52 4.92 4.06
CA GLY A 215 9.22 6.15 3.31
C GLY A 215 7.79 6.62 3.54
N VAL A 216 6.85 5.69 3.65
CA VAL A 216 5.41 5.98 3.75
C VAL A 216 4.73 5.00 4.71
N LEU A 217 3.55 5.40 5.17
CA LEU A 217 2.62 4.55 5.90
C LEU A 217 1.20 4.64 5.35
N ASP A 218 0.47 3.54 5.43
CA ASP A 218 -0.94 3.45 5.04
C ASP A 218 -1.73 2.47 5.92
N CYS A 219 -2.95 2.12 5.51
CA CYS A 219 -3.84 1.24 6.26
C CYS A 219 -4.14 -0.09 5.54
N GLU A 220 -3.51 -0.43 4.41
CA GLU A 220 -3.91 -1.57 3.56
C GLU A 220 -2.75 -2.37 2.98
N SER A 221 -1.69 -1.72 2.47
CA SER A 221 -0.73 -2.35 1.56
C SER A 221 -0.03 -3.56 2.15
N ALA A 222 0.38 -3.52 3.44
CA ALA A 222 1.03 -4.66 4.07
C ALA A 222 0.07 -5.85 4.26
N ALA A 223 -1.23 -5.60 4.45
CA ALA A 223 -2.22 -6.68 4.52
C ALA A 223 -2.38 -7.39 3.19
N VAL A 224 -2.47 -6.61 2.08
CA VAL A 224 -2.52 -7.18 0.73
C VAL A 224 -1.22 -7.89 0.37
N ALA A 225 -0.05 -7.30 0.75
CA ALA A 225 1.26 -7.94 0.56
C ALA A 225 1.37 -9.29 1.28
N HIS A 226 0.87 -9.35 2.52
CA HIS A 226 0.81 -10.57 3.31
C HIS A 226 -0.06 -11.64 2.62
N VAL A 227 -1.28 -11.30 2.21
CA VAL A 227 -2.17 -12.21 1.49
C VAL A 227 -1.54 -12.67 0.18
N ALA A 228 -0.97 -11.76 -0.62
CA ALA A 228 -0.31 -12.10 -1.88
C ALA A 228 0.86 -13.07 -1.65
N TRP A 229 1.68 -12.82 -0.63
CA TRP A 229 2.81 -13.66 -0.26
C TRP A 229 2.37 -15.07 0.14
N CYS A 230 1.36 -15.21 1.01
CA CYS A 230 0.81 -16.52 1.41
C CYS A 230 0.24 -17.32 0.23
N ASN A 231 -0.26 -16.62 -0.79
CA ASN A 231 -0.80 -17.24 -2.01
C ASN A 231 0.23 -17.35 -3.15
N GLY A 232 1.52 -17.04 -2.91
CA GLY A 232 2.58 -17.12 -3.92
C GLY A 232 2.39 -16.19 -5.10
N LYS A 233 1.69 -15.06 -4.92
CA LYS A 233 1.39 -14.11 -6.00
C LYS A 233 2.35 -12.92 -5.99
N PRO A 234 2.92 -12.52 -7.15
CA PRO A 234 3.70 -11.30 -7.29
C PRO A 234 2.86 -10.08 -6.87
N PHE A 235 3.49 -9.19 -6.07
CA PHE A 235 2.83 -8.03 -5.48
C PHE A 235 3.62 -6.74 -5.70
N VAL A 236 2.90 -5.61 -5.82
CA VAL A 236 3.43 -4.25 -5.70
C VAL A 236 2.35 -3.31 -5.14
N ALA A 237 2.77 -2.32 -4.34
CA ALA A 237 1.92 -1.19 -3.99
C ALA A 237 2.53 0.12 -4.52
N VAL A 238 1.66 0.96 -5.07
CA VAL A 238 1.95 2.29 -5.62
C VAL A 238 1.17 3.31 -4.81
N ARG A 239 1.87 4.15 -4.06
CA ARG A 239 1.23 5.09 -3.13
C ARG A 239 1.62 6.54 -3.45
N GLY A 240 0.61 7.36 -3.76
CA GLY A 240 0.75 8.81 -3.86
C GLY A 240 0.65 9.44 -2.47
N LEU A 241 1.44 10.49 -2.21
CA LEU A 241 1.45 11.13 -0.91
C LEU A 241 0.39 12.23 -0.84
N SER A 242 -0.63 12.01 -0.03
CA SER A 242 -1.73 12.96 0.22
C SER A 242 -1.48 13.85 1.43
N SER A 243 -0.62 13.39 2.35
CA SER A 243 -0.23 14.09 3.57
C SER A 243 1.19 13.66 4.00
N LEU A 244 1.69 14.26 5.09
CA LEU A 244 2.98 13.91 5.68
C LEU A 244 2.82 13.35 7.10
N ALA A 245 1.78 12.57 7.34
CA ALA A 245 1.55 11.78 8.56
C ALA A 245 1.70 12.57 9.88
N GLY A 246 1.24 13.82 9.92
CA GLY A 246 1.31 14.69 11.11
C GLY A 246 2.33 15.83 11.00
N ALA A 247 3.09 15.95 9.91
CA ALA A 247 3.84 17.16 9.66
C ALA A 247 2.92 18.25 9.06
N GLY A 248 2.78 19.36 9.77
CA GLY A 248 1.88 20.44 9.38
C GLY A 248 0.40 20.12 9.69
N ASP A 249 -0.51 20.68 8.88
CA ASP A 249 -1.95 20.47 9.01
C ASP A 249 -2.40 19.26 8.17
N GLY A 250 -2.12 18.05 8.67
CA GLY A 250 -2.30 16.79 7.95
C GLY A 250 -3.70 16.55 7.41
N ASP A 251 -4.75 16.92 8.15
CA ASP A 251 -6.15 16.75 7.73
C ASP A 251 -6.48 17.66 6.54
N LYS A 252 -6.02 18.92 6.56
CA LYS A 252 -6.22 19.84 5.44
C LYS A 252 -5.41 19.43 4.21
N LEU A 253 -4.20 18.97 4.40
CA LEU A 253 -3.37 18.44 3.30
C LEU A 253 -4.03 17.21 2.68
N TYR A 254 -4.50 16.27 3.47
CA TYR A 254 -5.23 15.11 2.98
C TYR A 254 -6.48 15.51 2.20
N ALA A 255 -7.31 16.39 2.75
CA ALA A 255 -8.52 16.84 2.06
C ALA A 255 -8.23 17.56 0.73
N ALA A 256 -7.14 18.35 0.68
CA ALA A 256 -6.75 19.11 -0.52
C ALA A 256 -6.10 18.22 -1.59
N PHE A 257 -5.27 17.26 -1.22
CA PHE A 257 -4.37 16.56 -2.15
C PHE A 257 -4.66 15.06 -2.35
N ASN A 258 -5.68 14.50 -1.67
CA ASN A 258 -6.05 13.09 -1.83
C ASN A 258 -6.30 12.72 -3.30
N GLN A 259 -7.07 13.52 -4.04
CA GLN A 259 -7.35 13.22 -5.45
C GLN A 259 -6.08 13.32 -6.32
N LEU A 260 -5.24 14.33 -6.12
CA LEU A 260 -3.97 14.46 -6.83
C LEU A 260 -3.03 13.27 -6.58
N ALA A 261 -2.90 12.88 -5.32
CA ALA A 261 -2.08 11.73 -4.91
C ALA A 261 -2.59 10.43 -5.55
N SER A 262 -3.92 10.22 -5.53
CA SER A 262 -4.58 9.08 -6.16
C SER A 262 -4.38 9.04 -7.68
N ASP A 263 -4.51 10.19 -8.36
CA ASP A 263 -4.31 10.30 -9.81
C ASP A 263 -2.86 10.03 -10.21
N ASN A 264 -1.90 10.55 -9.45
CA ASN A 264 -0.47 10.30 -9.66
C ASN A 264 -0.12 8.81 -9.42
N ALA A 265 -0.66 8.20 -8.37
CA ALA A 265 -0.51 6.75 -8.14
C ALA A 265 -1.12 5.92 -9.29
N ALA A 266 -2.30 6.28 -9.77
CA ALA A 266 -2.95 5.60 -10.89
C ALA A 266 -2.11 5.70 -12.19
N LEU A 267 -1.51 6.87 -12.47
CA LEU A 267 -0.62 7.05 -13.62
C LEU A 267 0.58 6.10 -13.56
N VAL A 268 1.24 6.01 -12.41
CA VAL A 268 2.38 5.10 -12.19
C VAL A 268 1.92 3.64 -12.26
N THR A 269 0.78 3.30 -11.67
CA THR A 269 0.17 1.97 -11.74
C THR A 269 -0.05 1.53 -13.19
N MET A 270 -0.68 2.37 -14.02
CA MET A 270 -0.89 2.05 -15.44
C MET A 270 0.45 1.88 -16.20
N GLY A 271 1.48 2.65 -15.84
CA GLY A 271 2.81 2.48 -16.40
C GLY A 271 3.45 1.15 -16.05
N ILE A 272 3.32 0.70 -14.81
CA ILE A 272 3.79 -0.63 -14.37
C ILE A 272 3.02 -1.73 -15.11
N LEU A 273 1.68 -1.63 -15.19
CA LEU A 273 0.85 -2.61 -15.90
C LEU A 273 1.28 -2.80 -17.35
N ARG A 274 1.62 -1.72 -18.08
CA ARG A 274 2.12 -1.81 -19.48
C ARG A 274 3.41 -2.61 -19.61
N ALA A 275 4.22 -2.63 -18.56
CA ALA A 275 5.54 -3.29 -18.55
C ALA A 275 5.48 -4.77 -18.12
N LEU A 276 4.35 -5.23 -17.59
CA LEU A 276 4.07 -6.64 -17.28
C LEU A 276 3.54 -7.37 -18.51
#